data_a90e8ad76943f5fd08973bd3f6b2f04c
#
_entry.id   a90e8ad76943f5fd08973bd3f6b2f04c
#
_cell.length_a   1.000
_cell.length_b   1.000
_cell.length_c   1.000
_cell.angle_alpha   90.00
_cell.angle_beta   90.00
_cell.angle_gamma   90.00
#
_symmetry.space_group_name_H-M   'P 1'
#
loop_
_entity.id
_entity.type
_entity.pdbx_description
1 polymer ?
#
loop_
_entity_poly.entity_id
_entity_poly.type
_entity_poly.pdbx_seq_one_letter_code
_entity_poly.pdbx_strand_id
1 'polypeptide(L)'
;MAYQALYRKWRPQTFDDMVGQSAVTHTLKNAISNHKTSHAYLFTGPRGTGKTSAAKVFAKAINCPNQTNGEPCNECDICKGITNGTIGDVIEIDAASNNGVEEIRDIRDKARYAPTQAEYKIYIIDEVHMLSTGAFNALLKTLEEPPQKVIFILATTEPHKIPATIISRTQRFDFRRITSQEIIDRLAYILDQEGIEYEADALSVVARCANGGMRDALSLLDQMISFGDGKVTLDEAIQVSGSLTDDLMIDFVKDLQETKAEEALEKLQQLFKIGKEASRLVEEWLEFARDLLIAKQSGEAIGRSERFLQFKDEVEPEFLYRFVEALNQTQQEMRFTTKPTISLEVLTIKMAQPYTLTPRTSSGAPAMPSSEEVQQLQQQIAQMQQQMNALLQGGAPQAQQASKASTPRPTRAAFKPNMTAIQKILTEATREDLLKVRDLWGDLLSCLNPQEQALLSQSTVNAAGPNGFVLGFAYDHLCDISETRPGFREVIQEHLERLGGYSGTFVAVTQHQWPQIRADFLQERKKNQEEEAVSIVTEEPAVEDSLTPEEQAFEQKVNDTIELFGEDIVQIEE
;
A
#
# COMPACT_ATOMS: atom_id res chain seq x y z
N MET A 1 35.46 7.07 -26.07
CA MET A 1 34.70 6.08 -25.26
C MET A 1 33.26 6.51 -25.28
N ALA A 2 32.32 5.56 -25.31
CA ALA A 2 30.90 5.94 -25.17
C ALA A 2 30.67 6.52 -23.78
N TYR A 3 29.89 7.60 -23.67
CA TYR A 3 29.49 8.21 -22.40
C TYR A 3 28.77 7.18 -21.53
N GLN A 4 29.15 7.09 -20.26
CA GLN A 4 28.52 6.22 -19.29
C GLN A 4 28.04 7.06 -18.11
N ALA A 5 26.74 6.99 -17.80
CA ALA A 5 26.13 7.71 -16.71
C ALA A 5 26.79 7.42 -15.36
N LEU A 6 26.94 8.44 -14.51
CA LEU A 6 27.65 8.37 -13.23
C LEU A 6 27.10 7.26 -12.32
N TYR A 7 25.79 7.06 -12.25
CA TYR A 7 25.19 6.01 -11.43
C TYR A 7 25.55 4.58 -11.87
N ARG A 8 26.04 4.39 -13.13
CA ARG A 8 26.58 3.12 -13.64
C ARG A 8 28.07 3.02 -13.39
N LYS A 9 28.83 4.09 -13.68
CA LYS A 9 30.29 4.17 -13.51
C LYS A 9 30.67 3.99 -12.03
N TRP A 10 29.95 4.66 -11.12
CA TRP A 10 30.20 4.67 -9.69
C TRP A 10 29.33 3.68 -8.90
N ARG A 11 28.79 2.65 -9.57
CA ARG A 11 28.07 1.57 -8.89
C ARG A 11 29.02 0.83 -7.96
N PRO A 12 28.69 0.62 -6.66
CA PRO A 12 29.53 -0.09 -5.71
C PRO A 12 30.02 -1.43 -6.25
N GLN A 13 31.32 -1.68 -6.14
CA GLN A 13 31.98 -2.93 -6.57
C GLN A 13 32.36 -3.80 -5.38
N THR A 14 32.46 -3.22 -4.18
CA THR A 14 32.72 -3.86 -2.89
C THR A 14 31.66 -3.48 -1.88
N PHE A 15 31.59 -4.17 -0.76
CA PHE A 15 30.72 -3.77 0.35
C PHE A 15 31.22 -2.48 1.03
N ASP A 16 32.53 -2.24 1.00
CA ASP A 16 33.13 -1.01 1.55
C ASP A 16 32.79 0.23 0.73
N ASP A 17 32.48 0.08 -0.58
CA ASP A 17 31.98 1.16 -1.43
C ASP A 17 30.53 1.55 -1.12
N MET A 18 29.81 0.76 -0.33
CA MET A 18 28.40 0.98 -0.04
C MET A 18 28.21 2.01 1.07
N VAL A 19 27.57 3.11 0.75
CA VAL A 19 27.33 4.22 1.66
C VAL A 19 26.07 3.98 2.49
N GLY A 20 26.12 4.29 3.78
CA GLY A 20 24.95 4.33 4.68
C GLY A 20 24.39 2.96 5.12
N GLN A 21 25.02 1.83 4.72
CA GLN A 21 24.50 0.48 4.95
C GLN A 21 25.42 -0.40 5.82
N SER A 22 26.20 0.17 6.72
CA SER A 22 27.25 -0.52 7.49
C SER A 22 26.78 -1.79 8.21
N ALA A 23 25.59 -1.79 8.80
CA ALA A 23 25.06 -2.96 9.51
C ALA A 23 24.75 -4.13 8.55
N VAL A 24 24.19 -3.84 7.39
CA VAL A 24 23.87 -4.83 6.35
C VAL A 24 25.16 -5.40 5.76
N THR A 25 26.09 -4.53 5.33
CA THR A 25 27.35 -4.93 4.71
C THR A 25 28.21 -5.77 5.67
N HIS A 26 28.32 -5.35 6.92
CA HIS A 26 29.05 -6.11 7.95
C HIS A 26 28.45 -7.50 8.17
N THR A 27 27.14 -7.63 8.24
CA THR A 27 26.48 -8.93 8.43
C THR A 27 26.68 -9.85 7.23
N LEU A 28 26.58 -9.33 6.00
CA LEU A 28 26.80 -10.09 4.77
C LEU A 28 28.25 -10.52 4.64
N LYS A 29 29.24 -9.64 4.92
CA LYS A 29 30.66 -9.97 4.95
C LYS A 29 30.97 -11.10 5.93
N ASN A 30 30.42 -11.03 7.14
CA ASN A 30 30.57 -12.07 8.16
C ASN A 30 29.94 -13.40 7.73
N ALA A 31 28.78 -13.39 7.10
CA ALA A 31 28.14 -14.60 6.59
C ALA A 31 29.00 -15.30 5.55
N ILE A 32 29.60 -14.54 4.62
CA ILE A 32 30.48 -15.05 3.57
C ILE A 32 31.79 -15.59 4.18
N SER A 33 32.47 -14.79 5.02
CA SER A 33 33.76 -15.16 5.64
C SER A 33 33.66 -16.42 6.51
N ASN A 34 32.51 -16.63 7.18
CA ASN A 34 32.28 -17.80 8.03
C ASN A 34 31.61 -18.98 7.30
N HIS A 35 31.39 -18.90 5.99
CA HIS A 35 30.66 -19.90 5.19
C HIS A 35 29.26 -20.25 5.78
N LYS A 36 28.58 -19.25 6.37
CA LYS A 36 27.24 -19.36 6.95
C LYS A 36 26.22 -18.56 6.16
N THR A 37 26.13 -18.84 4.86
CA THR A 37 25.20 -18.17 3.97
C THR A 37 23.84 -18.87 3.96
N SER A 38 22.76 -18.12 3.90
CA SER A 38 21.40 -18.63 3.75
C SER A 38 21.12 -18.95 2.26
N HIS A 39 20.16 -19.83 2.02
CA HIS A 39 19.69 -20.15 0.68
C HIS A 39 18.80 -19.03 0.08
N ALA A 40 18.24 -18.14 0.90
CA ALA A 40 17.37 -17.07 0.44
C ALA A 40 17.51 -15.79 1.28
N TYR A 41 17.60 -14.65 0.59
CA TYR A 41 17.72 -13.32 1.16
C TYR A 41 16.58 -12.44 0.65
N LEU A 42 16.07 -11.56 1.53
CA LEU A 42 15.11 -10.54 1.17
C LEU A 42 15.67 -9.16 1.52
N PHE A 43 16.03 -8.38 0.50
CA PHE A 43 16.54 -7.02 0.64
C PHE A 43 15.39 -6.04 0.49
N THR A 44 15.03 -5.35 1.57
CA THR A 44 13.92 -4.39 1.62
C THR A 44 14.43 -2.98 1.84
N GLY A 45 13.71 -1.98 1.34
CA GLY A 45 14.06 -0.58 1.59
C GLY A 45 13.76 0.34 0.41
N PRO A 46 13.88 1.67 0.58
CA PRO A 46 13.57 2.66 -0.44
C PRO A 46 14.38 2.47 -1.72
N ARG A 47 13.89 3.07 -2.81
CA ARG A 47 14.60 3.09 -4.10
C ARG A 47 15.96 3.79 -3.94
N GLY A 48 16.94 3.38 -4.72
CA GLY A 48 18.25 4.05 -4.77
C GLY A 48 19.19 3.78 -3.59
N THR A 49 18.80 2.96 -2.59
CA THR A 49 19.60 2.67 -1.37
C THR A 49 20.66 1.57 -1.55
N GLY A 50 20.77 0.97 -2.73
CA GLY A 50 21.85 0.02 -3.04
C GLY A 50 21.47 -1.47 -2.96
N LYS A 51 20.18 -1.85 -2.83
CA LYS A 51 19.73 -3.26 -2.73
C LYS A 51 20.29 -4.17 -3.82
N THR A 52 20.05 -3.81 -5.08
CA THR A 52 20.53 -4.59 -6.24
C THR A 52 22.05 -4.56 -6.38
N SER A 53 22.70 -3.47 -5.94
CA SER A 53 24.17 -3.39 -5.89
C SER A 53 24.73 -4.33 -4.85
N ALA A 54 24.16 -4.36 -3.64
CA ALA A 54 24.52 -5.32 -2.58
C ALA A 54 24.35 -6.76 -3.03
N ALA A 55 23.25 -7.06 -3.74
CA ALA A 55 23.01 -8.40 -4.29
C ALA A 55 24.13 -8.81 -5.27
N LYS A 56 24.56 -7.90 -6.15
CA LYS A 56 25.67 -8.16 -7.08
C LYS A 56 27.03 -8.30 -6.39
N VAL A 57 27.30 -7.45 -5.40
CA VAL A 57 28.54 -7.56 -4.60
C VAL A 57 28.55 -8.87 -3.83
N PHE A 58 27.43 -9.26 -3.22
CA PHE A 58 27.28 -10.56 -2.56
C PHE A 58 27.52 -11.72 -3.52
N ALA A 59 26.92 -11.67 -4.72
CA ALA A 59 27.08 -12.71 -5.73
C ALA A 59 28.56 -12.84 -6.18
N LYS A 60 29.26 -11.71 -6.31
CA LYS A 60 30.71 -11.72 -6.58
C LYS A 60 31.51 -12.29 -5.41
N ALA A 61 31.25 -11.82 -4.20
CA ALA A 61 32.04 -12.19 -3.01
C ALA A 61 31.96 -13.68 -2.70
N ILE A 62 30.75 -14.28 -2.76
CA ILE A 62 30.57 -15.71 -2.46
C ILE A 62 31.18 -16.62 -3.54
N ASN A 63 31.24 -16.16 -4.79
CA ASN A 63 31.78 -16.90 -5.92
C ASN A 63 33.27 -16.57 -6.23
N CYS A 64 33.85 -15.63 -5.49
CA CYS A 64 35.21 -15.18 -5.75
C CYS A 64 36.22 -16.15 -5.13
N PRO A 65 37.11 -16.79 -5.96
CA PRO A 65 38.14 -17.69 -5.43
C PRO A 65 39.21 -16.96 -4.60
N ASN A 66 39.37 -15.65 -4.81
CA ASN A 66 40.35 -14.80 -4.17
C ASN A 66 39.69 -13.80 -3.20
N GLN A 67 38.54 -14.19 -2.58
CA GLN A 67 37.89 -13.33 -1.65
C GLN A 67 38.73 -13.08 -0.38
N THR A 68 38.67 -11.86 0.16
CA THR A 68 39.38 -11.48 1.37
C THR A 68 38.40 -10.84 2.33
N ASN A 69 38.24 -11.41 3.53
CA ASN A 69 37.32 -10.89 4.55
C ASN A 69 35.86 -10.67 4.07
N GLY A 70 35.38 -11.53 3.17
CA GLY A 70 34.04 -11.40 2.60
C GLY A 70 33.91 -10.38 1.48
N GLU A 71 35.02 -9.77 1.01
CA GLU A 71 35.04 -8.85 -0.12
C GLU A 71 35.47 -9.55 -1.42
N PRO A 72 34.86 -9.22 -2.57
CA PRO A 72 35.29 -9.74 -3.85
C PRO A 72 36.59 -9.08 -4.31
N CYS A 73 37.48 -9.82 -5.00
CA CYS A 73 38.72 -9.25 -5.51
C CYS A 73 38.53 -8.31 -6.70
N ASN A 74 37.40 -8.40 -7.43
CA ASN A 74 37.09 -7.64 -8.67
C ASN A 74 38.06 -7.84 -9.86
N GLU A 75 39.08 -8.68 -9.72
CA GLU A 75 40.13 -8.90 -10.75
C GLU A 75 40.04 -10.27 -11.42
N CYS A 76 39.49 -11.28 -10.73
CA CYS A 76 39.34 -12.63 -11.28
C CYS A 76 38.26 -12.69 -12.36
N ASP A 77 38.30 -13.72 -13.20
CA ASP A 77 37.38 -13.92 -14.32
C ASP A 77 35.92 -14.01 -13.85
N ILE A 78 35.70 -14.61 -12.69
CA ILE A 78 34.34 -14.72 -12.09
C ILE A 78 33.83 -13.33 -11.72
N CYS A 79 34.61 -12.52 -10.99
CA CYS A 79 34.18 -11.17 -10.61
C CYS A 79 33.92 -10.29 -11.84
N LYS A 80 34.82 -10.31 -12.83
CA LYS A 80 34.64 -9.57 -14.09
C LYS A 80 33.45 -10.07 -14.88
N GLY A 81 33.26 -11.39 -14.94
CA GLY A 81 32.17 -12.01 -15.66
C GLY A 81 30.80 -11.69 -15.03
N ILE A 82 30.68 -11.66 -13.70
CA ILE A 82 29.46 -11.26 -13.00
C ILE A 82 29.17 -9.77 -13.25
N THR A 83 30.22 -8.92 -13.21
CA THR A 83 30.03 -7.48 -13.46
C THR A 83 29.56 -7.21 -14.89
N ASN A 84 30.08 -7.96 -15.86
CA ASN A 84 29.75 -7.83 -17.30
C ASN A 84 28.51 -8.63 -17.70
N GLY A 85 27.92 -9.45 -16.78
CA GLY A 85 26.76 -10.31 -17.06
C GLY A 85 27.04 -11.47 -18.00
N THR A 86 28.31 -11.93 -18.11
CA THR A 86 28.70 -13.04 -19.00
C THR A 86 28.66 -14.42 -18.34
N ILE A 87 28.57 -14.47 -17.00
CA ILE A 87 28.43 -15.72 -16.24
C ILE A 87 26.95 -16.09 -16.12
N GLY A 88 26.59 -17.25 -16.69
CA GLY A 88 25.23 -17.77 -16.68
C GLY A 88 24.73 -18.28 -15.31
N ASP A 89 25.64 -18.42 -14.32
CA ASP A 89 25.30 -18.87 -12.98
C ASP A 89 24.80 -17.73 -12.05
N VAL A 90 24.95 -16.46 -12.46
CA VAL A 90 24.38 -15.30 -11.76
C VAL A 90 23.39 -14.61 -12.67
N ILE A 91 22.11 -14.78 -12.36
CA ILE A 91 21.01 -14.35 -13.21
C ILE A 91 20.25 -13.23 -12.49
N GLU A 92 20.21 -12.06 -13.11
CA GLU A 92 19.42 -10.90 -12.66
C GLU A 92 18.12 -10.83 -13.44
N ILE A 93 17.00 -10.73 -12.75
CA ILE A 93 15.66 -10.71 -13.31
C ILE A 93 14.92 -9.52 -12.70
N ASP A 94 14.36 -8.68 -13.55
CA ASP A 94 13.46 -7.62 -13.16
C ASP A 94 12.03 -8.16 -13.17
N ALA A 95 11.41 -8.26 -11.98
CA ALA A 95 10.04 -8.75 -11.85
C ALA A 95 9.00 -7.78 -12.43
N ALA A 96 9.34 -6.52 -12.69
CA ALA A 96 8.43 -5.59 -13.36
C ALA A 96 8.17 -5.99 -14.82
N SER A 97 9.18 -6.57 -15.48
CA SER A 97 9.09 -7.07 -16.87
C SER A 97 8.85 -8.59 -16.96
N ASN A 98 9.09 -9.35 -15.87
CA ASN A 98 9.01 -10.81 -15.85
C ASN A 98 8.21 -11.28 -14.62
N ASN A 99 6.89 -10.99 -14.61
CA ASN A 99 6.02 -11.21 -13.44
C ASN A 99 5.14 -12.47 -13.52
N GLY A 100 5.21 -13.20 -14.62
CA GLY A 100 4.37 -14.35 -14.89
C GLY A 100 4.77 -15.60 -14.10
N VAL A 101 3.85 -16.56 -14.07
CA VAL A 101 4.05 -17.85 -13.40
C VAL A 101 5.04 -18.73 -14.18
N GLU A 102 5.01 -18.65 -15.52
CA GLU A 102 5.85 -19.50 -16.38
C GLU A 102 7.33 -19.12 -16.29
N GLU A 103 7.65 -17.83 -16.24
CA GLU A 103 9.01 -17.36 -16.07
C GLU A 103 9.62 -17.85 -14.75
N ILE A 104 8.81 -17.82 -13.68
CA ILE A 104 9.26 -18.31 -12.37
C ILE A 104 9.37 -19.84 -12.34
N ARG A 105 8.50 -20.57 -13.07
CA ARG A 105 8.64 -22.02 -13.24
C ARG A 105 9.92 -22.37 -13.99
N ASP A 106 10.25 -21.64 -15.03
CA ASP A 106 11.51 -21.79 -15.77
C ASP A 106 12.75 -21.58 -14.87
N ILE A 107 12.71 -20.54 -14.02
CA ILE A 107 13.75 -20.28 -13.03
C ILE A 107 13.89 -21.45 -12.07
N ARG A 108 12.78 -21.93 -11.52
CA ARG A 108 12.74 -23.08 -10.61
C ARG A 108 13.34 -24.33 -11.26
N ASP A 109 12.98 -24.61 -12.52
CA ASP A 109 13.44 -25.81 -13.22
C ASP A 109 14.96 -25.68 -13.57
N LYS A 110 15.41 -24.49 -13.97
CA LYS A 110 16.84 -24.18 -14.16
C LYS A 110 17.64 -24.22 -12.85
N ALA A 111 17.04 -23.90 -11.71
CA ALA A 111 17.68 -23.95 -10.40
C ALA A 111 18.06 -25.38 -9.96
N ARG A 112 17.43 -26.42 -10.53
CA ARG A 112 17.78 -27.82 -10.23
C ARG A 112 19.11 -28.27 -10.82
N TYR A 113 19.62 -27.55 -11.82
CA TYR A 113 20.92 -27.89 -12.43
C TYR A 113 22.06 -27.24 -11.68
N ALA A 114 23.13 -27.99 -11.48
CA ALA A 114 24.35 -27.51 -10.82
C ALA A 114 24.94 -26.27 -11.53
N PRO A 115 25.64 -25.37 -10.80
CA PRO A 115 26.38 -24.29 -11.39
C PRO A 115 27.46 -24.82 -12.32
N THR A 116 27.79 -24.06 -13.38
CA THR A 116 28.71 -24.50 -14.43
C THR A 116 30.11 -23.85 -14.33
N GLN A 117 30.18 -22.60 -13.93
CA GLN A 117 31.42 -21.79 -13.87
C GLN A 117 31.69 -21.25 -12.45
N ALA A 118 30.63 -20.93 -11.72
CA ALA A 118 30.71 -20.40 -10.37
C ALA A 118 30.54 -21.51 -9.32
N GLU A 119 30.82 -21.23 -8.05
CA GLU A 119 30.57 -22.16 -6.97
C GLU A 119 29.08 -22.23 -6.59
N TYR A 120 28.42 -21.08 -6.61
CA TYR A 120 27.00 -20.94 -6.31
C TYR A 120 26.25 -20.36 -7.50
N LYS A 121 25.07 -20.90 -7.78
CA LYS A 121 24.11 -20.34 -8.72
C LYS A 121 23.22 -19.35 -8.00
N ILE A 122 23.16 -18.12 -8.48
CA ILE A 122 22.48 -17.02 -7.78
C ILE A 122 21.41 -16.40 -8.67
N TYR A 123 20.20 -16.33 -8.13
CA TYR A 123 19.07 -15.64 -8.75
C TYR A 123 18.81 -14.34 -8.01
N ILE A 124 18.99 -13.21 -8.66
CA ILE A 124 18.68 -11.87 -8.15
C ILE A 124 17.36 -11.46 -8.79
N ILE A 125 16.28 -11.41 -8.02
CA ILE A 125 14.96 -10.98 -8.48
C ILE A 125 14.70 -9.59 -7.92
N ASP A 126 14.82 -8.58 -8.79
CA ASP A 126 14.57 -7.19 -8.40
C ASP A 126 13.10 -6.83 -8.52
N GLU A 127 12.63 -5.88 -7.70
CA GLU A 127 11.24 -5.44 -7.55
C GLU A 127 10.26 -6.63 -7.41
N VAL A 128 10.65 -7.60 -6.59
CA VAL A 128 9.93 -8.88 -6.43
C VAL A 128 8.45 -8.72 -6.06
N HIS A 129 8.04 -7.58 -5.50
CA HIS A 129 6.63 -7.27 -5.19
C HIS A 129 5.74 -7.14 -6.44
N MET A 130 6.33 -7.05 -7.63
CA MET A 130 5.61 -7.03 -8.91
C MET A 130 5.21 -8.42 -9.41
N LEU A 131 5.70 -9.50 -8.78
CA LEU A 131 5.34 -10.86 -9.13
C LEU A 131 3.84 -11.12 -8.86
N SER A 132 3.21 -11.88 -9.74
CA SER A 132 1.85 -12.36 -9.52
C SER A 132 1.77 -13.32 -8.32
N THR A 133 0.60 -13.47 -7.72
CA THR A 133 0.36 -14.41 -6.61
C THR A 133 0.72 -15.85 -7.01
N GLY A 134 0.43 -16.24 -8.25
CA GLY A 134 0.80 -17.54 -8.79
C GLY A 134 2.32 -17.73 -8.90
N ALA A 135 3.07 -16.68 -9.28
CA ALA A 135 4.52 -16.67 -9.34
C ALA A 135 5.15 -16.83 -7.96
N PHE A 136 4.64 -16.12 -6.93
CA PHE A 136 5.06 -16.34 -5.55
C PHE A 136 4.84 -17.78 -5.10
N ASN A 137 3.68 -18.36 -5.37
CA ASN A 137 3.38 -19.75 -5.02
C ASN A 137 4.32 -20.75 -5.73
N ALA A 138 4.73 -20.46 -6.96
CA ALA A 138 5.70 -21.30 -7.69
C ALA A 138 7.10 -21.28 -7.04
N LEU A 139 7.51 -20.16 -6.40
CA LEU A 139 8.77 -20.06 -5.68
C LEU A 139 8.77 -20.78 -4.32
N LEU A 140 7.61 -20.89 -3.65
CA LEU A 140 7.52 -21.41 -2.27
C LEU A 140 8.18 -22.77 -2.13
N LYS A 141 7.89 -23.74 -3.04
CA LYS A 141 8.48 -25.07 -2.96
C LYS A 141 10.00 -25.07 -3.06
N THR A 142 10.57 -24.17 -3.85
CA THR A 142 12.03 -24.05 -4.02
C THR A 142 12.68 -23.37 -2.81
N LEU A 143 11.96 -22.46 -2.15
CA LEU A 143 12.42 -21.82 -0.92
C LEU A 143 12.29 -22.72 0.30
N GLU A 144 11.36 -23.69 0.30
CA GLU A 144 11.20 -24.72 1.33
C GLU A 144 12.25 -25.83 1.23
N GLU A 145 12.48 -26.30 0.00
CA GLU A 145 13.43 -27.36 -0.33
C GLU A 145 14.48 -26.82 -1.30
N PRO A 146 15.42 -25.98 -0.84
CA PRO A 146 16.36 -25.32 -1.72
C PRO A 146 17.35 -26.32 -2.35
N PRO A 147 17.61 -26.25 -3.67
CA PRO A 147 18.65 -27.05 -4.29
C PRO A 147 20.03 -26.69 -3.71
N GLN A 148 20.95 -27.65 -3.72
CA GLN A 148 22.30 -27.41 -3.23
C GLN A 148 23.02 -26.36 -4.09
N LYS A 149 23.78 -25.46 -3.43
CA LYS A 149 24.55 -24.39 -4.07
C LYS A 149 23.71 -23.41 -4.91
N VAL A 150 22.44 -23.21 -4.55
CA VAL A 150 21.57 -22.19 -5.14
C VAL A 150 21.19 -21.16 -4.10
N ILE A 151 21.27 -19.88 -4.43
CA ILE A 151 20.91 -18.77 -3.54
C ILE A 151 19.94 -17.84 -4.28
N PHE A 152 18.84 -17.52 -3.61
CA PHE A 152 17.88 -16.52 -4.09
C PHE A 152 18.08 -15.20 -3.34
N ILE A 153 18.18 -14.09 -4.07
CA ILE A 153 18.21 -12.73 -3.51
C ILE A 153 17.02 -11.97 -4.07
N LEU A 154 16.04 -11.75 -3.22
CA LEU A 154 14.81 -11.03 -3.54
C LEU A 154 14.98 -9.58 -3.10
N ALA A 155 14.81 -8.61 -4.00
CA ALA A 155 14.88 -7.18 -3.67
C ALA A 155 13.52 -6.51 -3.88
N THR A 156 13.12 -5.63 -2.96
CA THR A 156 11.85 -4.92 -3.03
C THR A 156 11.90 -3.53 -2.42
N THR A 157 11.16 -2.61 -3.01
CA THR A 157 10.86 -1.30 -2.42
C THR A 157 9.62 -1.33 -1.53
N GLU A 158 8.74 -2.33 -1.68
CA GLU A 158 7.44 -2.44 -1.00
C GLU A 158 7.31 -3.76 -0.23
N PRO A 159 7.92 -3.85 0.97
CA PRO A 159 7.92 -5.10 1.74
C PRO A 159 6.52 -5.53 2.20
N HIS A 160 5.57 -4.61 2.33
CA HIS A 160 4.20 -4.90 2.73
C HIS A 160 3.39 -5.67 1.66
N LYS A 161 3.82 -5.67 0.40
CA LYS A 161 3.22 -6.44 -0.68
C LYS A 161 3.76 -7.89 -0.77
N ILE A 162 4.81 -8.22 -0.02
CA ILE A 162 5.39 -9.55 -0.03
C ILE A 162 4.60 -10.49 0.90
N PRO A 163 4.18 -11.68 0.41
CA PRO A 163 3.48 -12.64 1.24
C PRO A 163 4.29 -13.07 2.47
N ALA A 164 3.64 -13.19 3.63
CA ALA A 164 4.28 -13.62 4.87
C ALA A 164 4.96 -15.00 4.74
N THR A 165 4.43 -15.86 3.88
CA THR A 165 5.00 -17.18 3.56
C THR A 165 6.39 -17.10 2.91
N ILE A 166 6.67 -16.08 2.12
CA ILE A 166 8.01 -15.79 1.55
C ILE A 166 8.91 -15.19 2.61
N ILE A 167 8.42 -14.20 3.37
CA ILE A 167 9.22 -13.52 4.42
C ILE A 167 9.73 -14.53 5.44
N SER A 168 8.92 -15.49 5.86
CA SER A 168 9.30 -16.51 6.86
C SER A 168 10.38 -17.47 6.38
N ARG A 169 10.67 -17.55 5.08
CA ARG A 169 11.65 -18.45 4.45
C ARG A 169 12.89 -17.75 3.94
N THR A 170 12.97 -16.43 4.16
CA THR A 170 14.08 -15.59 3.69
C THR A 170 14.75 -14.89 4.86
N GLN A 171 16.05 -14.68 4.77
CA GLN A 171 16.76 -13.81 5.69
C GLN A 171 16.59 -12.37 5.24
N ARG A 172 15.85 -11.58 6.05
CA ARG A 172 15.51 -10.19 5.73
C ARG A 172 16.62 -9.23 6.12
N PHE A 173 16.92 -8.27 5.22
CA PHE A 173 17.82 -7.16 5.43
C PHE A 173 17.13 -5.84 5.03
N ASP A 174 17.03 -4.91 5.98
CA ASP A 174 16.38 -3.63 5.79
C ASP A 174 17.42 -2.55 5.47
N PHE A 175 17.41 -2.07 4.22
CA PHE A 175 18.23 -0.97 3.74
C PHE A 175 17.60 0.36 4.15
N ARG A 176 18.38 1.23 4.77
CA ARG A 176 17.92 2.53 5.26
C ARG A 176 18.11 3.60 4.20
N ARG A 177 17.37 4.69 4.33
CA ARG A 177 17.68 5.91 3.59
C ARG A 177 19.08 6.37 3.99
N ILE A 178 19.86 6.79 3.00
CA ILE A 178 21.19 7.35 3.22
C ILE A 178 21.00 8.77 3.71
N THR A 179 21.76 9.18 4.72
CA THR A 179 21.67 10.54 5.25
C THR A 179 22.18 11.56 4.23
N SER A 180 21.66 12.80 4.31
CA SER A 180 22.10 13.87 3.39
C SER A 180 23.60 14.10 3.47
N GLN A 181 24.22 14.01 4.65
CA GLN A 181 25.65 14.19 4.83
C GLN A 181 26.45 13.09 4.12
N GLU A 182 26.04 11.81 4.30
CA GLU A 182 26.70 10.69 3.61
C GLU A 182 26.58 10.79 2.08
N ILE A 183 25.45 11.34 1.58
CA ILE A 183 25.30 11.60 0.14
C ILE A 183 26.26 12.72 -0.29
N ILE A 184 26.31 13.85 0.41
CA ILE A 184 27.21 14.97 0.12
C ILE A 184 28.66 14.49 0.08
N ASP A 185 29.10 13.77 1.10
CA ASP A 185 30.47 13.25 1.20
C ASP A 185 30.80 12.32 0.01
N ARG A 186 29.86 11.48 -0.40
CA ARG A 186 30.04 10.58 -1.56
C ARG A 186 30.06 11.33 -2.88
N LEU A 187 29.20 12.33 -3.06
CA LEU A 187 29.17 13.17 -4.27
C LEU A 187 30.46 13.98 -4.41
N ALA A 188 30.92 14.59 -3.31
CA ALA A 188 32.18 15.32 -3.26
C ALA A 188 33.35 14.42 -3.66
N TYR A 189 33.46 13.23 -3.06
CA TYR A 189 34.48 12.24 -3.41
C TYR A 189 34.46 11.89 -4.93
N ILE A 190 33.28 11.70 -5.50
CA ILE A 190 33.13 11.35 -6.93
C ILE A 190 33.58 12.53 -7.81
N LEU A 191 33.16 13.76 -7.49
CA LEU A 191 33.55 14.95 -8.26
C LEU A 191 35.05 15.22 -8.20
N ASP A 192 35.68 15.02 -7.04
CA ASP A 192 37.14 15.10 -6.87
C ASP A 192 37.85 14.08 -7.75
N GLN A 193 37.34 12.84 -7.85
CA GLN A 193 37.91 11.80 -8.73
C GLN A 193 37.69 12.08 -10.22
N GLU A 194 36.59 12.73 -10.59
CA GLU A 194 36.32 13.14 -11.99
C GLU A 194 37.02 14.47 -12.33
N GLY A 195 37.59 15.18 -11.35
CA GLY A 195 38.25 16.47 -11.54
C GLY A 195 37.29 17.62 -11.90
N ILE A 196 36.06 17.56 -11.40
CA ILE A 196 35.01 18.53 -11.65
C ILE A 196 34.90 19.49 -10.45
N GLU A 197 34.95 20.81 -10.70
CA GLU A 197 34.76 21.84 -9.67
C GLU A 197 33.30 21.90 -9.24
N TYR A 198 33.06 22.08 -7.94
CA TYR A 198 31.71 22.14 -7.37
C TYR A 198 31.59 23.11 -6.21
N GLU A 199 30.38 23.59 -5.99
CA GLU A 199 29.99 24.37 -4.80
C GLU A 199 29.34 23.42 -3.77
N ALA A 200 29.72 23.56 -2.49
CA ALA A 200 29.18 22.70 -1.41
C ALA A 200 27.65 22.83 -1.26
N ASP A 201 27.13 24.04 -1.47
CA ASP A 201 25.69 24.30 -1.40
C ASP A 201 24.91 23.58 -2.51
N ALA A 202 25.50 23.43 -3.70
CA ALA A 202 24.92 22.65 -4.79
C ALA A 202 24.74 21.19 -4.41
N LEU A 203 25.74 20.59 -3.75
CA LEU A 203 25.66 19.20 -3.28
C LEU A 203 24.59 19.02 -2.19
N SER A 204 24.39 20.02 -1.36
CA SER A 204 23.34 20.03 -0.34
C SER A 204 21.94 20.01 -0.97
N VAL A 205 21.73 20.75 -2.05
CA VAL A 205 20.48 20.73 -2.84
C VAL A 205 20.26 19.34 -3.45
N VAL A 206 21.28 18.75 -4.08
CA VAL A 206 21.21 17.42 -4.69
C VAL A 206 20.86 16.35 -3.64
N ALA A 207 21.54 16.37 -2.49
CA ALA A 207 21.32 15.39 -1.42
C ALA A 207 19.89 15.46 -0.85
N ARG A 208 19.34 16.67 -0.72
CA ARG A 208 17.96 16.88 -0.30
C ARG A 208 16.97 16.32 -1.32
N CYS A 209 17.16 16.64 -2.61
CA CYS A 209 16.28 16.18 -3.69
C CYS A 209 16.33 14.67 -3.91
N ALA A 210 17.46 14.04 -3.64
CA ALA A 210 17.65 12.59 -3.76
C ALA A 210 16.89 11.79 -2.70
N ASN A 211 16.39 12.43 -1.64
CA ASN A 211 15.52 11.83 -0.62
C ASN A 211 16.07 10.50 -0.07
N GLY A 212 17.40 10.44 0.15
CA GLY A 212 18.12 9.30 0.69
C GLY A 212 18.46 8.20 -0.33
N GLY A 213 18.29 8.44 -1.64
CA GLY A 213 18.65 7.52 -2.72
C GLY A 213 19.94 7.92 -3.43
N MET A 214 21.03 7.17 -3.29
CA MET A 214 22.31 7.46 -3.99
C MET A 214 22.18 7.42 -5.51
N ARG A 215 21.35 6.52 -6.06
CA ARG A 215 21.13 6.45 -7.51
C ARG A 215 20.48 7.72 -8.04
N ASP A 216 19.52 8.25 -7.32
CA ASP A 216 18.79 9.46 -7.70
C ASP A 216 19.69 10.69 -7.55
N ALA A 217 20.53 10.75 -6.49
CA ALA A 217 21.57 11.77 -6.31
C ALA A 217 22.57 11.79 -7.47
N LEU A 218 23.11 10.64 -7.88
CA LEU A 218 24.04 10.53 -9.00
C LEU A 218 23.40 10.85 -10.34
N SER A 219 22.09 10.55 -10.50
CA SER A 219 21.37 10.89 -11.72
C SER A 219 21.14 12.40 -11.83
N LEU A 220 20.83 13.07 -10.73
CA LEU A 220 20.73 14.54 -10.67
C LEU A 220 22.10 15.19 -10.94
N LEU A 221 23.16 14.69 -10.31
CA LEU A 221 24.51 15.19 -10.51
C LEU A 221 24.94 15.08 -11.98
N ASP A 222 24.63 13.96 -12.62
CA ASP A 222 24.93 13.70 -14.02
C ASP A 222 24.20 14.68 -14.98
N GLN A 223 22.94 15.00 -14.65
CA GLN A 223 22.17 16.03 -15.37
C GLN A 223 22.80 17.43 -15.20
N MET A 224 23.26 17.77 -13.98
CA MET A 224 23.90 19.06 -13.72
C MET A 224 25.21 19.21 -14.51
N ILE A 225 26.08 18.20 -14.48
CA ILE A 225 27.32 18.20 -15.25
C ILE A 225 27.05 18.33 -16.76
N SER A 226 25.95 17.71 -17.23
CA SER A 226 25.54 17.80 -18.64
C SER A 226 24.89 19.13 -19.01
N PHE A 227 24.30 19.83 -18.03
CA PHE A 227 23.65 21.11 -18.22
C PHE A 227 24.63 22.29 -18.14
N GLY A 228 25.61 22.20 -17.24
CA GLY A 228 26.62 23.22 -17.02
C GLY A 228 27.88 23.05 -17.88
N ASP A 229 28.77 24.03 -17.88
CA ASP A 229 30.03 24.04 -18.60
C ASP A 229 31.14 23.26 -17.87
N GLY A 230 30.79 22.16 -17.18
CA GLY A 230 31.76 21.29 -16.48
C GLY A 230 32.04 21.71 -15.04
N LYS A 231 31.21 22.57 -14.44
CA LYS A 231 31.19 22.90 -13.02
C LYS A 231 29.83 22.54 -12.46
N VAL A 232 29.74 22.36 -11.15
CA VAL A 232 28.46 22.12 -10.44
C VAL A 232 28.21 23.32 -9.53
N THR A 233 27.37 24.25 -9.98
CA THR A 233 27.02 25.46 -9.26
C THR A 233 25.66 25.34 -8.58
N LEU A 234 25.41 26.20 -7.59
CA LEU A 234 24.12 26.25 -6.89
C LEU A 234 22.96 26.59 -7.83
N ASP A 235 23.17 27.53 -8.77
CA ASP A 235 22.14 27.94 -9.73
C ASP A 235 21.73 26.77 -10.65
N GLU A 236 22.70 25.98 -11.14
CA GLU A 236 22.45 24.79 -11.92
C GLU A 236 21.72 23.72 -11.09
N ALA A 237 22.12 23.54 -9.83
CA ALA A 237 21.46 22.62 -8.90
C ALA A 237 19.97 22.94 -8.74
N ILE A 238 19.63 24.19 -8.59
CA ILE A 238 18.25 24.67 -8.47
C ILE A 238 17.49 24.46 -9.77
N GLN A 239 18.09 24.81 -10.92
CA GLN A 239 17.43 24.69 -12.22
C GLN A 239 17.15 23.23 -12.59
N VAL A 240 18.15 22.37 -12.47
CA VAL A 240 18.05 20.95 -12.86
C VAL A 240 17.19 20.17 -11.90
N SER A 241 17.34 20.35 -10.58
CA SER A 241 16.51 19.65 -9.59
C SER A 241 15.08 20.13 -9.60
N GLY A 242 14.86 21.32 -10.13
CA GLY A 242 13.60 22.00 -10.04
C GLY A 242 13.20 22.30 -8.59
N SER A 243 14.12 22.30 -7.63
CA SER A 243 13.84 22.67 -6.23
C SER A 243 13.45 24.14 -6.13
N LEU A 244 12.64 24.46 -5.15
CA LEU A 244 12.45 25.86 -4.75
C LEU A 244 13.67 26.32 -3.97
N THR A 245 14.12 27.56 -4.24
CA THR A 245 15.10 28.20 -3.38
C THR A 245 14.49 28.47 -2.02
N ASP A 246 15.30 28.41 -0.96
CA ASP A 246 14.85 28.83 0.37
C ASP A 246 14.27 30.27 0.33
N ASP A 247 14.83 31.13 -0.52
CA ASP A 247 14.37 32.52 -0.68
C ASP A 247 12.93 32.61 -1.20
N LEU A 248 12.59 31.84 -2.24
CA LEU A 248 11.21 31.81 -2.78
C LEU A 248 10.22 31.24 -1.76
N MET A 249 10.64 30.20 -1.01
CA MET A 249 9.81 29.62 0.05
C MET A 249 9.60 30.60 1.20
N ILE A 250 10.66 31.29 1.63
CA ILE A 250 10.60 32.33 2.67
C ILE A 250 9.66 33.46 2.25
N ASP A 251 9.84 33.99 1.04
CA ASP A 251 9.03 35.08 0.53
C ASP A 251 7.56 34.71 0.38
N PHE A 252 7.26 33.49 -0.02
CA PHE A 252 5.88 32.97 -0.09
C PHE A 252 5.25 32.83 1.31
N VAL A 253 5.95 32.20 2.24
CA VAL A 253 5.46 32.00 3.62
C VAL A 253 5.29 33.35 4.33
N LYS A 254 6.18 34.31 4.08
CA LYS A 254 6.09 35.68 4.63
C LYS A 254 4.86 36.42 4.11
N ASP A 255 4.55 36.32 2.79
CA ASP A 255 3.36 36.95 2.23
C ASP A 255 2.07 36.32 2.82
N LEU A 256 2.06 35.02 3.07
CA LEU A 256 0.93 34.34 3.74
C LEU A 256 0.75 34.83 5.18
N GLN A 257 1.85 35.00 5.93
CA GLN A 257 1.82 35.50 7.32
C GLN A 257 1.39 36.97 7.40
N GLU A 258 1.82 37.77 6.43
CA GLU A 258 1.48 39.18 6.31
C GLU A 258 0.09 39.41 5.67
N THR A 259 -0.67 38.35 5.40
CA THR A 259 -2.01 38.40 4.78
C THR A 259 -2.04 39.04 3.37
N LYS A 260 -0.96 38.93 2.63
CA LYS A 260 -0.78 39.43 1.26
C LYS A 260 -1.16 38.33 0.25
N ALA A 261 -2.46 38.11 0.09
CA ALA A 261 -2.98 37.03 -0.76
C ALA A 261 -2.63 37.23 -2.24
N GLU A 262 -2.59 38.45 -2.73
CA GLU A 262 -2.34 38.79 -4.13
C GLU A 262 -0.89 38.45 -4.50
N GLU A 263 0.07 38.91 -3.71
CA GLU A 263 1.50 38.64 -3.92
C GLU A 263 1.83 37.14 -3.81
N ALA A 264 1.23 36.46 -2.83
CA ALA A 264 1.40 35.01 -2.69
C ALA A 264 0.83 34.23 -3.89
N LEU A 265 -0.34 34.63 -4.44
CA LEU A 265 -0.92 34.03 -5.63
C LEU A 265 -0.08 34.32 -6.89
N GLU A 266 0.47 35.50 -7.04
CA GLU A 266 1.38 35.82 -8.15
C GLU A 266 2.62 34.92 -8.13
N LYS A 267 3.25 34.74 -6.97
CA LYS A 267 4.39 33.82 -6.80
C LYS A 267 3.99 32.38 -7.15
N LEU A 268 2.84 31.92 -6.68
CA LEU A 268 2.33 30.59 -6.99
C LEU A 268 2.12 30.42 -8.50
N GLN A 269 1.54 31.40 -9.19
CA GLN A 269 1.35 31.37 -10.64
C GLN A 269 2.68 31.38 -11.39
N GLN A 270 3.70 32.10 -10.90
CA GLN A 270 5.05 32.07 -11.48
C GLN A 270 5.65 30.66 -11.38
N LEU A 271 5.49 29.98 -10.24
CA LEU A 271 5.93 28.61 -10.07
C LEU A 271 5.24 27.64 -11.05
N PHE A 272 3.94 27.80 -11.28
CA PHE A 272 3.23 27.00 -12.29
C PHE A 272 3.70 27.30 -13.71
N LYS A 273 3.99 28.55 -14.05
CA LYS A 273 4.54 28.94 -15.37
C LYS A 273 5.91 28.34 -15.65
N ILE A 274 6.74 28.12 -14.61
CA ILE A 274 8.04 27.45 -14.69
C ILE A 274 7.87 25.91 -14.80
N GLY A 275 6.62 25.40 -14.74
CA GLY A 275 6.32 23.97 -14.89
C GLY A 275 6.36 23.18 -13.59
N LYS A 276 6.27 23.85 -12.43
CA LYS A 276 6.19 23.15 -11.13
C LYS A 276 4.85 22.45 -10.97
N GLU A 277 4.92 21.21 -10.54
CA GLU A 277 3.74 20.41 -10.24
C GLU A 277 3.20 20.73 -8.85
N ALA A 278 1.87 20.91 -8.75
CA ALA A 278 1.22 21.31 -7.50
C ALA A 278 1.45 20.32 -6.34
N SER A 279 1.43 19.03 -6.62
CA SER A 279 1.67 17.98 -5.62
C SER A 279 3.07 18.07 -5.02
N ARG A 280 4.06 18.33 -5.87
CA ARG A 280 5.46 18.48 -5.45
C ARG A 280 5.68 19.76 -4.63
N LEU A 281 5.00 20.85 -5.00
CA LEU A 281 5.05 22.11 -4.22
C LEU A 281 4.54 21.89 -2.79
N VAL A 282 3.45 21.14 -2.61
CA VAL A 282 2.93 20.81 -1.28
C VAL A 282 3.95 20.01 -0.46
N GLU A 283 4.62 19.03 -1.06
CA GLU A 283 5.67 18.24 -0.39
C GLU A 283 6.86 19.12 0.02
N GLU A 284 7.35 19.98 -0.88
CA GLU A 284 8.46 20.89 -0.60
C GLU A 284 8.11 21.89 0.52
N TRP A 285 6.88 22.43 0.56
CA TRP A 285 6.43 23.30 1.65
C TRP A 285 6.20 22.57 2.97
N LEU A 286 5.75 21.33 2.95
CA LEU A 286 5.67 20.50 4.17
C LEU A 286 7.05 20.26 4.78
N GLU A 287 8.05 19.94 3.94
CA GLU A 287 9.43 19.77 4.36
C GLU A 287 10.01 21.09 4.91
N PHE A 288 9.75 22.20 4.22
CA PHE A 288 10.19 23.53 4.64
C PHE A 288 9.61 23.93 6.01
N ALA A 289 8.30 23.76 6.19
CA ALA A 289 7.64 24.08 7.46
C ALA A 289 8.11 23.17 8.61
N ARG A 290 8.32 21.88 8.35
CA ARG A 290 8.92 20.93 9.30
C ARG A 290 10.30 21.38 9.74
N ASP A 291 11.16 21.72 8.77
CA ASP A 291 12.54 22.12 9.05
C ASP A 291 12.60 23.44 9.85
N LEU A 292 11.68 24.39 9.58
CA LEU A 292 11.53 25.60 10.39
C LEU A 292 11.12 25.29 11.84
N LEU A 293 10.19 24.36 12.04
CA LEU A 293 9.78 23.94 13.39
C LEU A 293 10.94 23.26 14.14
N ILE A 294 11.70 22.40 13.46
CA ILE A 294 12.89 21.75 14.03
C ILE A 294 13.96 22.78 14.36
N ALA A 295 14.27 23.70 13.42
CA ALA A 295 15.27 24.73 13.62
C ALA A 295 14.94 25.68 14.76
N LYS A 296 13.65 25.94 15.02
CA LYS A 296 13.19 26.72 16.18
C LYS A 296 13.53 26.06 17.52
N GLN A 297 13.50 24.70 17.55
CA GLN A 297 13.76 23.97 18.79
C GLN A 297 15.22 23.55 18.97
N SER A 298 15.90 23.11 17.90
CA SER A 298 17.28 22.62 17.95
C SER A 298 18.33 23.71 17.69
N GLY A 299 17.94 24.79 17.04
CA GLY A 299 18.85 25.87 16.62
C GLY A 299 19.58 25.55 15.31
N GLU A 300 19.54 24.32 14.81
CA GLU A 300 20.28 23.86 13.62
C GLU A 300 19.33 23.42 12.51
N ALA A 301 19.72 23.68 11.25
CA ALA A 301 19.06 23.15 10.07
C ALA A 301 20.10 22.72 9.04
N ILE A 302 20.22 21.42 8.82
CA ILE A 302 21.20 20.83 7.90
C ILE A 302 20.79 21.13 6.46
N GLY A 303 21.71 21.72 5.67
CA GLY A 303 21.50 21.97 4.24
C GLY A 303 20.50 23.10 3.92
N ARG A 304 20.25 24.01 4.84
CA ARG A 304 19.44 25.22 4.66
C ARG A 304 20.33 26.48 4.63
N SER A 305 19.84 27.53 3.93
CA SER A 305 20.55 28.81 3.80
C SER A 305 20.63 29.58 5.11
N GLU A 306 21.56 30.51 5.19
CA GLU A 306 21.70 31.41 6.33
C GLU A 306 20.42 32.28 6.53
N ARG A 307 19.79 32.68 5.42
CA ARG A 307 18.51 33.42 5.42
C ARG A 307 17.37 32.58 6.03
N PHE A 308 17.35 31.26 5.79
CA PHE A 308 16.41 30.36 6.43
C PHE A 308 16.58 30.34 7.95
N LEU A 309 17.83 30.32 8.44
CA LEU A 309 18.12 30.36 9.87
C LEU A 309 17.74 31.71 10.53
N GLN A 310 17.79 32.81 9.82
CA GLN A 310 17.27 34.08 10.27
C GLN A 310 15.74 34.12 10.29
N PHE A 311 15.12 33.61 9.23
CA PHE A 311 13.67 33.58 9.08
C PHE A 311 12.95 32.72 10.14
N LYS A 312 13.61 31.70 10.71
CA LYS A 312 13.02 30.89 11.79
C LYS A 312 12.52 31.73 12.97
N ASP A 313 13.19 32.84 13.28
CA ASP A 313 12.84 33.70 14.41
C ASP A 313 11.67 34.66 14.07
N GLU A 314 11.47 34.98 12.79
CA GLU A 314 10.41 35.88 12.30
C GLU A 314 9.03 35.16 12.21
N VAL A 315 9.01 33.86 12.01
CA VAL A 315 7.74 33.10 11.80
C VAL A 315 7.15 32.63 13.12
N GLU A 316 5.84 32.82 13.31
CA GLU A 316 5.13 32.35 14.49
C GLU A 316 4.92 30.80 14.43
N PRO A 317 5.19 30.06 15.53
CA PRO A 317 4.98 28.61 15.56
C PRO A 317 3.53 28.19 15.26
N GLU A 318 2.55 28.98 15.75
CA GLU A 318 1.12 28.71 15.50
C GLU A 318 0.75 28.81 14.02
N PHE A 319 1.37 29.76 13.30
CA PHE A 319 1.22 29.86 11.86
C PHE A 319 1.77 28.61 11.16
N LEU A 320 2.94 28.13 11.55
CA LEU A 320 3.55 26.93 10.96
C LEU A 320 2.70 25.68 11.21
N TYR A 321 2.14 25.49 12.39
CA TYR A 321 1.24 24.36 12.66
C TYR A 321 -0.02 24.40 11.78
N ARG A 322 -0.63 25.58 11.64
CA ARG A 322 -1.77 25.77 10.73
C ARG A 322 -1.39 25.52 9.29
N PHE A 323 -0.23 25.99 8.87
CA PHE A 323 0.25 25.80 7.50
C PHE A 323 0.46 24.31 7.19
N VAL A 324 1.10 23.56 8.10
CA VAL A 324 1.26 22.10 7.97
C VAL A 324 -0.09 21.39 7.95
N GLU A 325 -1.06 21.77 8.79
CA GLU A 325 -2.40 21.18 8.80
C GLU A 325 -3.12 21.44 7.45
N ALA A 326 -3.08 22.67 6.96
CA ALA A 326 -3.68 23.05 5.69
C ALA A 326 -3.03 22.34 4.49
N LEU A 327 -1.69 22.21 4.47
CA LEU A 327 -0.95 21.48 3.45
C LEU A 327 -1.33 19.98 3.45
N ASN A 328 -1.40 19.34 4.61
CA ASN A 328 -1.80 17.94 4.73
C ASN A 328 -3.23 17.70 4.24
N GLN A 329 -4.17 18.60 4.59
CA GLN A 329 -5.53 18.54 4.09
C GLN A 329 -5.57 18.69 2.57
N THR A 330 -4.84 19.66 2.03
CA THR A 330 -4.76 19.89 0.57
C THR A 330 -4.12 18.71 -0.15
N GLN A 331 -3.10 18.08 0.42
CA GLN A 331 -2.49 16.88 -0.14
C GLN A 331 -3.48 15.71 -0.24
N GLN A 332 -4.36 15.55 0.75
CA GLN A 332 -5.43 14.54 0.71
C GLN A 332 -6.47 14.87 -0.35
N GLU A 333 -6.90 16.13 -0.45
CA GLU A 333 -7.87 16.59 -1.46
C GLU A 333 -7.33 16.41 -2.89
N MET A 334 -6.02 16.65 -3.11
CA MET A 334 -5.37 16.52 -4.41
C MET A 334 -5.39 15.09 -4.97
N ARG A 335 -5.50 14.06 -4.13
CA ARG A 335 -5.60 12.66 -4.58
C ARG A 335 -6.87 12.37 -5.38
N PHE A 336 -7.92 13.17 -5.17
CA PHE A 336 -9.25 12.95 -5.74
C PHE A 336 -9.66 14.05 -6.74
N THR A 337 -8.81 15.06 -6.97
CA THR A 337 -9.12 16.15 -7.90
C THR A 337 -8.39 16.01 -9.23
N THR A 338 -9.04 16.41 -10.30
CA THR A 338 -8.44 16.50 -11.64
C THR A 338 -7.65 17.79 -11.85
N LYS A 339 -7.77 18.77 -10.95
CA LYS A 339 -7.12 20.10 -11.05
C LYS A 339 -6.43 20.46 -9.73
N PRO A 340 -5.27 19.87 -9.43
CA PRO A 340 -4.57 20.10 -8.17
C PRO A 340 -4.09 21.54 -7.97
N THR A 341 -3.90 22.31 -9.05
CA THR A 341 -3.53 23.73 -9.00
C THR A 341 -4.56 24.58 -8.28
N ILE A 342 -5.87 24.32 -8.51
CA ILE A 342 -6.95 25.05 -7.83
C ILE A 342 -6.93 24.82 -6.33
N SER A 343 -6.62 23.60 -5.89
CA SER A 343 -6.53 23.29 -4.44
C SER A 343 -5.44 24.11 -3.75
N LEU A 344 -4.30 24.34 -4.43
CA LEU A 344 -3.21 25.20 -3.91
C LEU A 344 -3.60 26.69 -3.92
N GLU A 345 -4.27 27.18 -4.95
CA GLU A 345 -4.76 28.57 -4.97
C GLU A 345 -5.74 28.81 -3.81
N VAL A 346 -6.65 27.86 -3.56
CA VAL A 346 -7.60 27.94 -2.45
C VAL A 346 -6.88 27.88 -1.09
N LEU A 347 -5.87 27.01 -0.94
CA LEU A 347 -5.03 26.98 0.26
C LEU A 347 -4.34 28.33 0.50
N THR A 348 -3.74 28.92 -0.54
CA THR A 348 -3.06 30.21 -0.47
C THR A 348 -4.01 31.30 0.02
N ILE A 349 -5.22 31.38 -0.53
CA ILE A 349 -6.26 32.34 -0.11
C ILE A 349 -6.67 32.09 1.36
N LYS A 350 -6.87 30.82 1.76
CA LYS A 350 -7.26 30.47 3.14
C LYS A 350 -6.17 30.85 4.16
N MET A 351 -4.91 30.62 3.81
CA MET A 351 -3.78 30.91 4.71
C MET A 351 -3.49 32.40 4.84
N ALA A 352 -3.70 33.19 3.77
CA ALA A 352 -3.53 34.63 3.76
C ALA A 352 -4.71 35.40 4.38
N GLN A 353 -5.77 34.73 4.87
CA GLN A 353 -6.82 35.39 5.63
C GLN A 353 -6.37 35.70 7.07
N PRO A 354 -6.71 36.89 7.61
CA PRO A 354 -6.38 37.22 8.98
C PRO A 354 -7.00 36.22 9.94
N TYR A 355 -6.16 35.63 10.78
CA TYR A 355 -6.62 34.70 11.80
C TYR A 355 -7.34 35.47 12.89
N THR A 356 -8.64 35.62 12.78
CA THR A 356 -9.46 35.94 13.93
C THR A 356 -9.50 34.68 14.81
N LEU A 357 -8.88 34.74 15.97
CA LEU A 357 -9.16 33.84 17.10
C LEU A 357 -10.65 34.01 17.45
N THR A 358 -11.55 33.52 16.63
CA THR A 358 -12.83 33.10 17.17
C THR A 358 -12.46 31.93 18.08
N PRO A 359 -12.72 32.02 19.39
CA PRO A 359 -12.60 30.84 20.21
C PRO A 359 -13.43 29.80 19.47
N ARG A 360 -12.78 28.76 18.95
CA ARG A 360 -13.48 27.56 18.56
C ARG A 360 -14.26 27.17 19.81
N THR A 361 -15.52 27.56 19.87
CA THR A 361 -16.48 26.75 20.58
C THR A 361 -16.33 25.40 19.93
N SER A 362 -15.56 24.58 20.57
CA SER A 362 -15.32 23.19 20.23
C SER A 362 -16.68 22.50 20.17
N SER A 363 -17.32 22.56 19.00
CA SER A 363 -18.42 21.66 18.67
C SER A 363 -17.83 20.27 18.43
N GLY A 364 -17.24 19.71 19.49
CA GLY A 364 -16.57 18.41 19.41
C GLY A 364 -15.80 17.98 20.66
N ALA A 365 -15.53 18.87 21.62
CA ALA A 365 -15.21 18.41 22.96
C ALA A 365 -16.55 18.24 23.70
N PRO A 366 -16.85 17.09 24.31
CA PRO A 366 -18.02 17.00 25.18
C PRO A 366 -17.83 18.06 26.29
N ALA A 367 -18.65 19.10 26.28
CA ALA A 367 -18.78 20.00 27.41
C ALA A 367 -18.97 19.06 28.61
N MET A 368 -18.19 19.28 29.69
CA MET A 368 -18.48 18.57 30.93
C MET A 368 -19.96 18.82 31.22
N PRO A 369 -20.78 17.77 31.31
CA PRO A 369 -22.21 17.94 31.53
C PRO A 369 -22.38 18.72 32.81
N SER A 370 -23.22 19.72 32.78
CA SER A 370 -23.62 20.47 33.99
C SER A 370 -24.11 19.48 35.05
N SER A 371 -23.96 19.82 36.32
CA SER A 371 -24.40 18.92 37.40
C SER A 371 -25.86 18.48 37.27
N GLU A 372 -26.69 19.27 36.60
CA GLU A 372 -28.10 18.93 36.28
C GLU A 372 -28.22 17.90 35.16
N GLU A 373 -27.38 17.94 34.12
CA GLU A 373 -27.39 16.93 33.04
C GLU A 373 -26.83 15.59 33.52
N VAL A 374 -25.83 15.59 34.40
CA VAL A 374 -25.34 14.37 35.05
C VAL A 374 -26.41 13.72 35.91
N GLN A 375 -27.20 14.53 36.66
CA GLN A 375 -28.33 14.02 37.44
C GLN A 375 -29.45 13.48 36.57
N GLN A 376 -29.76 14.11 35.43
CA GLN A 376 -30.75 13.60 34.47
C GLN A 376 -30.29 12.28 33.81
N LEU A 377 -29.02 12.17 33.43
CA LEU A 377 -28.45 10.94 32.90
C LEU A 377 -28.43 9.82 33.93
N GLN A 378 -28.10 10.11 35.19
CA GLN A 378 -28.19 9.14 36.29
C GLN A 378 -29.64 8.68 36.55
N GLN A 379 -30.62 9.57 36.46
CA GLN A 379 -32.03 9.21 36.56
C GLN A 379 -32.51 8.34 35.39
N GLN A 380 -32.03 8.62 34.16
CA GLN A 380 -32.35 7.80 32.99
C GLN A 380 -31.73 6.40 33.09
N ILE A 381 -30.49 6.30 33.57
CA ILE A 381 -29.83 5.00 33.81
C ILE A 381 -30.60 4.21 34.90
N ALA A 382 -31.03 4.85 35.97
CA ALA A 382 -31.81 4.20 37.01
C ALA A 382 -33.20 3.74 36.52
N GLN A 383 -33.86 4.53 35.65
CA GLN A 383 -35.09 4.13 34.99
C GLN A 383 -34.92 2.97 34.02
N MET A 384 -33.85 2.97 33.21
CA MET A 384 -33.53 1.85 32.32
C MET A 384 -33.17 0.57 33.10
N GLN A 385 -32.47 0.69 34.21
CA GLN A 385 -32.21 -0.45 35.10
C GLN A 385 -33.47 -1.00 35.73
N GLN A 386 -34.40 -0.13 36.13
CA GLN A 386 -35.72 -0.57 36.63
C GLN A 386 -36.56 -1.24 35.54
N GLN A 387 -36.56 -0.72 34.31
CA GLN A 387 -37.23 -1.34 33.16
C GLN A 387 -36.64 -2.69 32.79
N MET A 388 -35.29 -2.81 32.82
CA MET A 388 -34.61 -4.07 32.56
C MET A 388 -34.89 -5.11 33.66
N ASN A 389 -34.97 -4.70 34.94
CA ASN A 389 -35.35 -5.59 36.03
C ASN A 389 -36.83 -5.98 35.98
N ALA A 390 -37.71 -5.10 35.50
CA ALA A 390 -39.14 -5.41 35.30
C ALA A 390 -39.35 -6.38 34.09
N LEU A 391 -38.55 -6.27 33.04
CA LEU A 391 -38.55 -7.22 31.91
C LEU A 391 -37.99 -8.59 32.29
N LEU A 392 -37.02 -8.64 33.20
CA LEU A 392 -36.49 -9.90 33.74
C LEU A 392 -37.45 -10.61 34.71
N GLN A 393 -38.45 -9.91 35.25
CA GLN A 393 -39.47 -10.46 36.17
C GLN A 393 -40.82 -10.78 35.50
N GLY A 394 -40.91 -10.73 34.16
CA GLY A 394 -42.01 -11.30 33.36
C GLY A 394 -43.35 -10.56 33.50
N GLY A 395 -43.53 -9.48 32.77
CA GLY A 395 -44.87 -8.87 32.63
C GLY A 395 -44.84 -7.79 31.54
N ALA A 396 -45.49 -8.02 30.43
CA ALA A 396 -45.70 -7.05 29.37
C ALA A 396 -46.72 -5.97 29.79
N PRO A 397 -46.46 -4.68 29.52
CA PRO A 397 -47.52 -3.69 29.46
C PRO A 397 -47.70 -3.08 28.07
N GLN A 398 -48.95 -2.88 27.77
CA GLN A 398 -49.58 -2.27 26.62
C GLN A 398 -49.00 -0.89 26.23
N ALA A 399 -49.03 -0.65 24.95
CA ALA A 399 -48.78 0.64 24.31
C ALA A 399 -49.83 1.71 24.72
N GLN A 400 -49.35 2.88 25.11
CA GLN A 400 -50.13 4.12 25.07
C GLN A 400 -49.39 5.22 24.32
N GLN A 401 -50.14 5.81 23.39
CA GLN A 401 -49.74 6.94 22.54
C GLN A 401 -49.64 8.24 23.34
N ALA A 402 -48.59 9.04 23.05
CA ALA A 402 -48.64 10.50 23.25
C ALA A 402 -47.67 11.23 22.34
N SER A 403 -48.20 11.88 21.37
CA SER A 403 -48.10 13.25 20.83
C SER A 403 -46.75 13.98 20.77
N LYS A 404 -46.41 14.29 19.53
CA LYS A 404 -45.78 15.48 18.87
C LYS A 404 -45.07 16.51 19.76
N ALA A 405 -43.77 16.72 19.47
CA ALA A 405 -43.21 18.01 18.98
C ALA A 405 -41.70 17.96 18.72
N SER A 406 -41.30 18.71 17.71
CA SER A 406 -39.99 19.21 17.32
C SER A 406 -39.08 18.29 16.45
N THR A 407 -38.96 18.73 15.23
CA THR A 407 -38.12 18.26 14.12
C THR A 407 -36.63 18.19 14.46
N PRO A 408 -35.97 17.07 14.20
CA PRO A 408 -34.53 17.02 13.98
C PRO A 408 -34.24 17.08 12.47
N ARG A 409 -33.12 17.72 12.11
CA ARG A 409 -32.50 17.69 10.78
C ARG A 409 -32.37 16.25 10.26
N PRO A 410 -32.53 16.00 8.98
CA PRO A 410 -32.49 14.63 8.44
C PRO A 410 -31.07 14.07 8.54
N THR A 411 -30.85 13.17 9.47
CA THR A 411 -29.85 12.13 9.34
C THR A 411 -30.27 11.29 8.14
N ARG A 412 -29.40 11.20 7.12
CA ARG A 412 -29.61 10.31 5.98
C ARG A 412 -29.96 8.92 6.52
N ALA A 413 -31.11 8.41 6.10
CA ALA A 413 -31.57 7.07 6.47
C ALA A 413 -30.51 6.05 5.99
N ALA A 414 -30.15 5.09 6.83
CA ALA A 414 -29.31 3.96 6.45
C ALA A 414 -29.97 3.20 5.29
N PHE A 415 -29.16 2.76 4.33
CA PHE A 415 -29.64 1.96 3.19
C PHE A 415 -30.35 0.70 3.68
N LYS A 416 -31.53 0.43 3.15
CA LYS A 416 -32.32 -0.78 3.45
C LYS A 416 -32.27 -1.73 2.26
N PRO A 417 -31.51 -2.83 2.33
CA PRO A 417 -31.43 -3.80 1.25
C PRO A 417 -32.78 -4.49 1.03
N ASN A 418 -33.02 -4.91 -0.22
CA ASN A 418 -34.21 -5.68 -0.59
C ASN A 418 -34.07 -7.14 -0.13
N MET A 419 -34.48 -7.41 1.13
CA MET A 419 -34.32 -8.72 1.77
C MET A 419 -35.00 -9.86 0.98
N THR A 420 -36.19 -9.60 0.40
CA THR A 420 -36.95 -10.62 -0.35
C THR A 420 -36.19 -11.06 -1.61
N ALA A 421 -35.58 -10.11 -2.32
CA ALA A 421 -34.77 -10.41 -3.52
C ALA A 421 -33.46 -11.13 -3.14
N ILE A 422 -32.81 -10.73 -2.03
CA ILE A 422 -31.60 -11.37 -1.52
C ILE A 422 -31.88 -12.81 -1.11
N GLN A 423 -32.95 -13.08 -0.37
CA GLN A 423 -33.36 -14.43 0.05
C GLN A 423 -33.63 -15.34 -1.15
N LYS A 424 -34.30 -14.81 -2.19
CA LYS A 424 -34.53 -15.55 -3.43
C LYS A 424 -33.21 -15.95 -4.12
N ILE A 425 -32.27 -15.00 -4.24
CA ILE A 425 -30.95 -15.28 -4.83
C ILE A 425 -30.18 -16.30 -3.99
N LEU A 426 -30.19 -16.18 -2.65
CA LEU A 426 -29.48 -17.11 -1.76
C LEU A 426 -30.04 -18.53 -1.79
N THR A 427 -31.34 -18.69 -2.03
CA THR A 427 -31.99 -20.00 -2.15
C THR A 427 -31.54 -20.74 -3.42
N GLU A 428 -31.33 -19.99 -4.53
CA GLU A 428 -30.93 -20.50 -5.84
C GLU A 428 -29.40 -20.43 -6.07
N ALA A 429 -28.63 -19.89 -5.12
CA ALA A 429 -27.20 -19.62 -5.28
C ALA A 429 -26.38 -20.89 -5.44
N THR A 430 -25.52 -20.92 -6.47
CA THR A 430 -24.57 -22.00 -6.73
C THR A 430 -23.13 -21.50 -6.72
N ARG A 431 -22.19 -22.40 -6.41
CA ARG A 431 -20.75 -22.06 -6.46
C ARG A 431 -20.29 -21.79 -7.90
N GLU A 432 -20.87 -22.51 -8.86
CA GLU A 432 -20.54 -22.34 -10.28
C GLU A 432 -20.93 -20.96 -10.81
N ASP A 433 -22.15 -20.48 -10.50
CA ASP A 433 -22.62 -19.17 -10.93
C ASP A 433 -21.82 -18.04 -10.28
N LEU A 434 -21.44 -18.21 -9.00
CA LEU A 434 -20.58 -17.25 -8.31
C LEU A 434 -19.20 -17.13 -8.98
N LEU A 435 -18.59 -18.26 -9.35
CA LEU A 435 -17.30 -18.26 -10.05
C LEU A 435 -17.43 -17.65 -11.44
N LYS A 436 -18.46 -18.02 -12.21
CA LYS A 436 -18.74 -17.43 -13.54
C LYS A 436 -18.86 -15.91 -13.48
N VAL A 437 -19.66 -15.38 -12.56
CA VAL A 437 -19.84 -13.91 -12.45
C VAL A 437 -18.54 -13.24 -12.00
N ARG A 438 -17.76 -13.85 -11.11
CA ARG A 438 -16.45 -13.30 -10.67
C ARG A 438 -15.41 -13.29 -11.77
N ASP A 439 -15.34 -14.32 -12.59
CA ASP A 439 -14.40 -14.40 -13.71
C ASP A 439 -14.73 -13.33 -14.78
N LEU A 440 -16.02 -13.11 -15.04
CA LEU A 440 -16.48 -12.08 -15.97
C LEU A 440 -16.38 -10.64 -15.41
N TRP A 441 -16.18 -10.48 -14.09
CA TRP A 441 -16.26 -9.16 -13.45
C TRP A 441 -15.18 -8.18 -13.93
N GLY A 442 -13.96 -8.67 -14.16
CA GLY A 442 -12.85 -7.87 -14.70
C GLY A 442 -13.12 -7.36 -16.11
N ASP A 443 -13.65 -8.24 -16.96
CA ASP A 443 -13.99 -7.91 -18.35
C ASP A 443 -15.20 -6.96 -18.41
N LEU A 444 -16.20 -7.17 -17.55
CA LEU A 444 -17.33 -6.26 -17.39
C LEU A 444 -16.86 -4.83 -17.04
N LEU A 445 -16.00 -4.69 -16.04
CA LEU A 445 -15.48 -3.37 -15.64
C LEU A 445 -14.75 -2.66 -16.77
N SER A 446 -14.05 -3.39 -17.63
CA SER A 446 -13.36 -2.82 -18.80
C SER A 446 -14.28 -2.36 -19.93
N CYS A 447 -15.51 -2.89 -19.98
CA CYS A 447 -16.52 -2.55 -21.01
C CYS A 447 -17.41 -1.36 -20.60
N LEU A 448 -17.41 -0.97 -19.32
CA LEU A 448 -18.26 0.11 -18.80
C LEU A 448 -17.63 1.50 -18.99
N ASN A 449 -18.46 2.53 -19.00
CA ASN A 449 -17.96 3.89 -19.03
C ASN A 449 -17.25 4.27 -17.71
N PRO A 450 -16.36 5.30 -17.70
CA PRO A 450 -15.55 5.65 -16.52
C PRO A 450 -16.37 5.94 -15.24
N GLN A 451 -17.59 6.45 -15.37
CA GLN A 451 -18.46 6.73 -14.22
C GLN A 451 -19.06 5.46 -13.62
N GLU A 452 -19.46 4.51 -14.45
CA GLU A 452 -20.00 3.21 -14.05
C GLU A 452 -18.90 2.31 -13.52
N GLN A 453 -17.73 2.34 -14.15
CA GLN A 453 -16.54 1.65 -13.69
C GLN A 453 -16.13 2.13 -12.29
N ALA A 454 -16.12 3.44 -12.03
CA ALA A 454 -15.80 4.00 -10.71
C ALA A 454 -16.80 3.56 -9.63
N LEU A 455 -18.10 3.44 -9.97
CA LEU A 455 -19.13 2.99 -9.04
C LEU A 455 -18.93 1.51 -8.63
N LEU A 456 -18.56 0.65 -9.57
CA LEU A 456 -18.40 -0.80 -9.37
C LEU A 456 -17.00 -1.22 -8.94
N SER A 457 -15.98 -0.38 -9.10
CA SER A 457 -14.58 -0.73 -8.79
C SER A 457 -14.35 -1.11 -7.33
N GLN A 458 -15.21 -0.62 -6.41
CA GLN A 458 -15.16 -0.92 -4.97
C GLN A 458 -16.24 -1.91 -4.52
N SER A 459 -16.88 -2.60 -5.47
CA SER A 459 -17.90 -3.60 -5.17
C SER A 459 -17.34 -5.02 -5.24
N THR A 460 -17.99 -5.94 -4.51
CA THR A 460 -17.64 -7.38 -4.50
C THR A 460 -18.86 -8.23 -4.77
N VAL A 461 -18.70 -9.28 -5.59
CA VAL A 461 -19.76 -10.28 -5.83
C VAL A 461 -19.77 -11.28 -4.66
N ASN A 462 -20.82 -11.25 -3.85
CA ASN A 462 -20.92 -11.99 -2.60
C ASN A 462 -21.66 -13.33 -2.76
N ALA A 463 -22.69 -13.40 -3.61
CA ALA A 463 -23.43 -14.61 -3.95
C ALA A 463 -24.00 -14.48 -5.36
N ALA A 464 -24.15 -15.57 -6.10
CA ALA A 464 -24.79 -15.60 -7.40
C ALA A 464 -25.60 -16.89 -7.59
N GLY A 465 -26.74 -16.77 -8.28
CA GLY A 465 -27.58 -17.86 -8.73
C GLY A 465 -27.98 -17.62 -10.19
N PRO A 466 -28.79 -18.50 -10.79
CA PRO A 466 -29.10 -18.42 -12.23
C PRO A 466 -29.83 -17.13 -12.64
N ASN A 467 -30.62 -16.55 -11.74
CA ASN A 467 -31.49 -15.41 -12.03
C ASN A 467 -31.01 -14.06 -11.45
N GLY A 468 -29.93 -14.05 -10.65
CA GLY A 468 -29.43 -12.81 -10.04
C GLY A 468 -28.23 -13.04 -9.14
N PHE A 469 -27.60 -11.92 -8.74
CA PHE A 469 -26.44 -11.94 -7.84
C PHE A 469 -26.47 -10.80 -6.83
N VAL A 470 -25.79 -11.01 -5.70
CA VAL A 470 -25.68 -10.04 -4.60
C VAL A 470 -24.36 -9.29 -4.72
N LEU A 471 -24.46 -7.95 -4.82
CA LEU A 471 -23.32 -7.07 -4.99
C LEU A 471 -23.10 -6.27 -3.70
N GLY A 472 -21.95 -6.48 -3.05
CA GLY A 472 -21.55 -5.81 -1.81
C GLY A 472 -20.81 -4.51 -2.08
N PHE A 473 -21.27 -3.38 -1.52
CA PHE A 473 -20.63 -2.06 -1.59
C PHE A 473 -20.05 -1.65 -0.24
N ALA A 474 -18.98 -0.85 -0.26
CA ALA A 474 -18.33 -0.37 0.95
C ALA A 474 -19.17 0.66 1.74
N TYR A 475 -20.03 1.43 1.04
CA TYR A 475 -20.78 2.55 1.62
C TYR A 475 -22.24 2.55 1.19
N ASP A 476 -23.15 2.96 2.11
CA ASP A 476 -24.60 3.04 1.92
C ASP A 476 -25.00 3.87 0.69
N HIS A 477 -24.33 5.02 0.48
CA HIS A 477 -24.67 5.91 -0.64
C HIS A 477 -24.37 5.29 -2.01
N LEU A 478 -23.41 4.35 -2.11
CA LEU A 478 -23.12 3.64 -3.36
C LEU A 478 -24.22 2.62 -3.68
N CYS A 479 -24.80 1.98 -2.63
CA CYS A 479 -25.96 1.12 -2.79
C CYS A 479 -27.16 1.92 -3.33
N ASP A 480 -27.46 3.09 -2.73
CA ASP A 480 -28.57 3.94 -3.16
C ASP A 480 -28.40 4.39 -4.62
N ILE A 481 -27.21 4.84 -5.01
CA ILE A 481 -26.92 5.27 -6.38
C ILE A 481 -27.05 4.10 -7.36
N SER A 482 -26.54 2.92 -7.00
CA SER A 482 -26.58 1.75 -7.88
C SER A 482 -28.01 1.22 -8.11
N GLU A 483 -28.89 1.37 -7.11
CA GLU A 483 -30.30 0.94 -7.23
C GLU A 483 -31.22 1.99 -7.86
N THR A 484 -30.95 3.28 -7.65
CA THR A 484 -31.81 4.37 -8.11
C THR A 484 -31.45 4.91 -9.51
N ARG A 485 -30.26 4.61 -10.03
CA ARG A 485 -29.83 5.09 -11.34
C ARG A 485 -30.60 4.39 -12.47
N PRO A 486 -31.37 5.12 -13.29
CA PRO A 486 -32.16 4.54 -14.38
C PRO A 486 -31.25 3.85 -15.40
N GLY A 487 -31.61 2.64 -15.85
CA GLY A 487 -30.90 1.90 -16.89
C GLY A 487 -29.60 1.23 -16.45
N PHE A 488 -29.15 1.42 -15.20
CA PHE A 488 -27.86 0.89 -14.75
C PHE A 488 -27.87 -0.64 -14.59
N ARG A 489 -28.97 -1.19 -14.12
CA ARG A 489 -29.15 -2.66 -13.98
C ARG A 489 -29.19 -3.33 -15.34
N GLU A 490 -29.90 -2.73 -16.28
CA GLU A 490 -30.04 -3.23 -17.65
C GLU A 490 -28.69 -3.23 -18.38
N VAL A 491 -27.89 -2.19 -18.23
CA VAL A 491 -26.54 -2.11 -18.81
C VAL A 491 -25.64 -3.23 -18.29
N ILE A 492 -25.62 -3.47 -16.97
CA ILE A 492 -24.81 -4.54 -16.38
C ILE A 492 -25.27 -5.91 -16.87
N GLN A 493 -26.59 -6.14 -16.91
CA GLN A 493 -27.17 -7.40 -17.37
C GLN A 493 -26.82 -7.65 -18.84
N GLU A 494 -26.97 -6.66 -19.72
CA GLU A 494 -26.66 -6.78 -21.15
C GLU A 494 -25.18 -7.09 -21.39
N HIS A 495 -24.27 -6.45 -20.64
CA HIS A 495 -22.84 -6.75 -20.75
C HIS A 495 -22.49 -8.14 -20.25
N LEU A 496 -23.05 -8.60 -19.12
CA LEU A 496 -22.81 -9.95 -18.59
C LEU A 496 -23.37 -11.04 -19.52
N GLU A 497 -24.55 -10.80 -20.13
CA GLU A 497 -25.14 -11.70 -21.13
C GLU A 497 -24.26 -11.80 -22.37
N ARG A 498 -23.71 -10.68 -22.85
CA ARG A 498 -22.83 -10.64 -24.02
C ARG A 498 -21.47 -11.27 -23.77
N LEU A 499 -20.88 -11.10 -22.56
CA LEU A 499 -19.56 -11.61 -22.23
C LEU A 499 -19.54 -13.10 -21.87
N GLY A 500 -20.56 -13.59 -21.16
CA GLY A 500 -20.57 -14.95 -20.65
C GLY A 500 -21.93 -15.65 -20.62
N GLY A 501 -22.98 -15.09 -21.29
CA GLY A 501 -24.33 -15.67 -21.33
C GLY A 501 -25.06 -15.68 -19.99
N TYR A 502 -24.67 -14.79 -19.04
CA TYR A 502 -25.30 -14.69 -17.74
C TYR A 502 -26.32 -13.56 -17.71
N SER A 503 -27.61 -13.88 -17.55
CA SER A 503 -28.74 -12.93 -17.64
C SER A 503 -29.29 -12.44 -16.29
N GLY A 504 -28.62 -12.74 -15.18
CA GLY A 504 -29.07 -12.37 -13.85
C GLY A 504 -28.90 -10.89 -13.52
N THR A 505 -29.84 -10.34 -12.74
CA THR A 505 -29.79 -8.96 -12.24
C THR A 505 -29.14 -8.87 -10.87
N PHE A 506 -28.51 -7.74 -10.54
CA PHE A 506 -27.91 -7.57 -9.22
C PHE A 506 -28.85 -6.95 -8.18
N VAL A 507 -28.58 -7.27 -6.91
CA VAL A 507 -29.17 -6.61 -5.74
C VAL A 507 -28.06 -6.07 -4.88
N ALA A 508 -28.16 -4.77 -4.50
CA ALA A 508 -27.13 -4.11 -3.71
C ALA A 508 -27.27 -4.41 -2.21
N VAL A 509 -26.12 -4.58 -1.53
CA VAL A 509 -26.02 -4.75 -0.08
C VAL A 509 -24.75 -4.06 0.41
N THR A 510 -24.72 -3.56 1.64
CA THR A 510 -23.48 -3.06 2.21
C THR A 510 -22.60 -4.20 2.74
N GLN A 511 -21.29 -4.07 2.60
CA GLN A 511 -20.34 -5.07 3.11
C GLN A 511 -20.49 -5.28 4.64
N HIS A 512 -20.92 -4.26 5.36
CA HIS A 512 -21.18 -4.36 6.80
C HIS A 512 -22.41 -5.18 7.14
N GLN A 513 -23.50 -5.10 6.34
CA GLN A 513 -24.74 -5.82 6.57
C GLN A 513 -24.70 -7.27 6.07
N TRP A 514 -23.86 -7.56 5.08
CA TRP A 514 -23.78 -8.86 4.42
C TRP A 514 -23.54 -10.04 5.38
N PRO A 515 -22.56 -10.00 6.33
CA PRO A 515 -22.32 -11.12 7.24
C PRO A 515 -23.54 -11.48 8.08
N GLN A 516 -24.30 -10.47 8.51
CA GLN A 516 -25.51 -10.67 9.31
C GLN A 516 -26.63 -11.29 8.48
N ILE A 517 -26.88 -10.76 7.27
CA ILE A 517 -27.89 -11.29 6.34
C ILE A 517 -27.61 -12.76 6.00
N ARG A 518 -26.33 -13.08 5.75
CA ARG A 518 -25.92 -14.47 5.48
C ARG A 518 -26.13 -15.38 6.69
N ALA A 519 -25.80 -14.92 7.89
CA ALA A 519 -26.00 -15.70 9.13
C ALA A 519 -27.47 -15.97 9.40
N ASP A 520 -28.32 -14.95 9.25
CA ASP A 520 -29.76 -15.06 9.43
C ASP A 520 -30.38 -16.05 8.45
N PHE A 521 -29.97 -16.01 7.17
CA PHE A 521 -30.42 -16.96 6.14
C PHE A 521 -30.03 -18.41 6.45
N LEU A 522 -28.79 -18.63 6.91
CA LEU A 522 -28.32 -19.98 7.27
C LEU A 522 -29.07 -20.54 8.49
N GLN A 523 -29.39 -19.69 9.48
CA GLN A 523 -30.20 -20.10 10.62
C GLN A 523 -31.64 -20.45 10.22
N GLU A 524 -32.24 -19.64 9.37
CA GLU A 524 -33.59 -19.87 8.85
C GLU A 524 -33.67 -21.17 8.03
N ARG A 525 -32.65 -21.45 7.21
CA ARG A 525 -32.55 -22.68 6.44
C ARG A 525 -32.38 -23.92 7.34
N LYS A 526 -31.56 -23.85 8.39
CA LYS A 526 -31.43 -24.93 9.38
C LYS A 526 -32.77 -25.19 10.09
N LYS A 527 -33.47 -24.15 10.49
CA LYS A 527 -34.77 -24.25 11.17
C LYS A 527 -35.85 -24.89 10.29
N ASN A 528 -35.91 -24.51 9.00
CA ASN A 528 -36.83 -25.09 8.04
C ASN A 528 -36.49 -26.57 7.72
N GLN A 529 -35.22 -26.96 7.68
CA GLN A 529 -34.81 -28.36 7.53
C GLN A 529 -35.15 -29.20 8.77
N GLU A 530 -35.06 -28.63 9.98
CA GLU A 530 -35.49 -29.29 11.22
C GLU A 530 -37.02 -29.43 11.28
N GLU A 531 -37.77 -28.44 10.78
CA GLU A 531 -39.25 -28.50 10.70
C GLU A 531 -39.73 -29.47 9.62
N GLU A 532 -39.06 -29.58 8.47
CA GLU A 532 -39.33 -30.59 7.46
C GLU A 532 -39.00 -32.02 7.95
N ALA A 533 -37.90 -32.20 8.68
CA ALA A 533 -37.55 -33.47 9.29
C ALA A 533 -38.57 -33.90 10.36
N VAL A 534 -39.18 -32.97 11.09
CA VAL A 534 -40.24 -33.28 12.07
C VAL A 534 -41.58 -33.57 11.40
N SER A 535 -41.85 -33.03 10.20
CA SER A 535 -43.12 -33.30 9.48
C SER A 535 -43.10 -34.62 8.73
N ILE A 536 -41.91 -35.20 8.44
CA ILE A 536 -41.77 -36.50 7.76
C ILE A 536 -41.94 -37.71 8.73
N VAL A 537 -41.95 -37.48 10.05
CA VAL A 537 -42.06 -38.55 11.06
C VAL A 537 -43.53 -39.00 11.29
N THR A 538 -44.54 -38.47 10.58
CA THR A 538 -45.96 -38.82 10.78
C THR A 538 -46.62 -39.72 9.69
N GLU A 539 -45.91 -40.29 8.73
CA GLU A 539 -46.45 -41.31 7.83
C GLU A 539 -45.43 -42.45 7.58
N GLU A 540 -45.62 -43.59 8.27
CA GLU A 540 -44.99 -44.84 7.90
C GLU A 540 -45.73 -45.51 6.72
N PRO A 541 -45.08 -46.32 5.82
CA PRO A 541 -44.64 -47.65 6.25
C PRO A 541 -43.24 -48.07 5.73
N ALA A 542 -42.66 -48.94 6.54
CA ALA A 542 -41.39 -49.63 6.45
C ALA A 542 -40.97 -50.16 5.07
N VAL A 543 -39.72 -49.86 4.66
CA VAL A 543 -38.81 -50.81 4.02
C VAL A 543 -37.45 -50.66 4.65
N GLU A 544 -36.98 -51.72 5.32
CA GLU A 544 -35.63 -51.84 5.86
C GLU A 544 -34.62 -51.91 4.69
N ASP A 545 -33.71 -50.91 4.62
CA ASP A 545 -32.41 -51.10 4.01
C ASP A 545 -31.35 -50.82 5.08
N SER A 546 -30.92 -51.89 5.73
CA SER A 546 -29.90 -51.90 6.75
C SER A 546 -28.53 -51.75 6.08
N LEU A 547 -27.88 -50.59 6.23
CA LEU A 547 -26.45 -50.39 5.94
C LEU A 547 -25.62 -51.52 6.53
N THR A 548 -24.69 -52.02 5.75
CA THR A 548 -23.76 -53.07 6.22
C THR A 548 -22.89 -52.57 7.36
N PRO A 549 -22.38 -53.43 8.25
CA PRO A 549 -21.53 -53.04 9.35
C PRO A 549 -20.25 -52.28 8.94
N GLU A 550 -19.81 -52.43 7.70
CA GLU A 550 -18.65 -51.73 7.12
C GLU A 550 -18.99 -50.29 6.72
N GLU A 551 -20.20 -50.05 6.17
CA GLU A 551 -20.70 -48.71 5.81
C GLU A 551 -20.98 -47.89 7.06
N GLN A 552 -21.52 -48.46 8.13
CA GLN A 552 -21.71 -47.81 9.41
C GLN A 552 -20.38 -47.42 10.07
N ALA A 553 -19.35 -48.27 9.96
CA ALA A 553 -18.03 -47.97 10.48
C ALA A 553 -17.29 -46.90 9.67
N PHE A 554 -17.60 -46.78 8.38
CA PHE A 554 -17.06 -45.74 7.50
C PHE A 554 -17.71 -44.38 7.79
N GLU A 555 -19.02 -44.29 7.89
CA GLU A 555 -19.74 -43.07 8.27
C GLU A 555 -19.33 -42.55 9.65
N GLN A 556 -19.12 -43.46 10.60
CA GLN A 556 -18.68 -43.07 11.94
C GLN A 556 -17.24 -42.48 11.93
N LYS A 557 -16.33 -43.03 11.12
CA LYS A 557 -14.98 -42.46 10.93
C LYS A 557 -15.01 -41.14 10.20
N VAL A 558 -15.86 -40.96 9.22
CA VAL A 558 -16.04 -39.68 8.51
C VAL A 558 -16.54 -38.61 9.47
N ASN A 559 -17.57 -38.92 10.28
CA ASN A 559 -18.10 -37.99 11.27
C ASN A 559 -17.08 -37.63 12.37
N ASP A 560 -16.32 -38.59 12.89
CA ASP A 560 -15.25 -38.35 13.87
C ASP A 560 -14.12 -37.47 13.28
N THR A 561 -13.85 -37.61 11.98
CA THR A 561 -12.83 -36.79 11.29
C THR A 561 -13.32 -35.38 11.03
N ILE A 562 -14.59 -35.19 10.69
CA ILE A 562 -15.23 -33.89 10.54
C ILE A 562 -15.29 -33.13 11.88
N GLU A 563 -15.56 -33.86 12.99
CA GLU A 563 -15.61 -33.26 14.33
C GLU A 563 -14.22 -32.81 14.83
N LEU A 564 -13.15 -33.53 14.41
CA LEU A 564 -11.75 -33.21 14.77
C LEU A 564 -11.12 -32.10 13.92
N PHE A 565 -11.45 -32.02 12.62
CA PHE A 565 -10.73 -31.14 11.67
C PHE A 565 -11.61 -30.07 10.99
N GLY A 566 -12.94 -30.11 11.16
CA GLY A 566 -13.90 -29.21 10.51
C GLY A 566 -14.27 -29.63 9.08
N GLU A 567 -15.51 -29.33 8.67
CA GLU A 567 -16.08 -29.67 7.35
C GLU A 567 -15.30 -29.11 6.15
N ASP A 568 -14.54 -28.05 6.35
CA ASP A 568 -13.81 -27.35 5.27
C ASP A 568 -12.50 -28.06 4.85
N ILE A 569 -12.06 -29.09 5.57
CA ILE A 569 -10.75 -29.76 5.37
C ILE A 569 -10.90 -31.21 4.90
N VAL A 570 -12.06 -31.82 5.11
CA VAL A 570 -12.30 -33.23 4.77
C VAL A 570 -12.87 -33.33 3.36
N GLN A 571 -12.08 -33.88 2.40
CA GLN A 571 -12.55 -34.30 1.08
C GLN A 571 -12.77 -35.82 1.09
N ILE A 572 -13.98 -36.24 0.73
CA ILE A 572 -14.32 -37.67 0.53
C ILE A 572 -14.11 -37.94 -0.96
N GLU A 573 -13.09 -38.74 -1.30
CA GLU A 573 -12.94 -39.32 -2.64
C GLU A 573 -13.70 -40.67 -2.66
N GLU A 574 -14.63 -40.82 -3.64
CA GLU A 574 -15.32 -42.09 -3.93
C GLU A 574 -14.40 -43.13 -4.55
#